data_fe037fc4f1849d2bd399117d993ce38a
#
_entry.id   fe037fc4f1849d2bd399117d993ce38a
#
_cell.length_a   1.000
_cell.length_b   1.000
_cell.length_c   1.000
_cell.angle_alpha   90.00
_cell.angle_beta   90.00
_cell.angle_gamma   90.00
#
_symmetry.space_group_name_H-M   'P 1'
#
loop_
_entity.id
_entity.type
_entity.pdbx_description
1 polymer ?
#
loop_
_entity_poly.entity_id
_entity_poly.type
_entity_poly.pdbx_seq_one_letter_code
_entity_poly.pdbx_strand_id
1 'polypeptide(L)'
;MRINGPGMRITLTGEIKCVRMNILIADSGSTKCEWCLLHDNKRKKVDTQGISPYFLDAEGVANVLKTELKPAIAKWPVDVVYYYGTGCKDPKNQKMVQKAIRQVFPGVKAHVTDDLTGAALSLCGRTKGIACILGTGSNSCYFDGKKIAKNSPGLGFVLGDEGSGAYLGKKVLQYYLYNTFDEDLRYKFDAKYATNVNEILESVYKRPLPNRYLASFTMFLVENRGHYMIENIIEDGLNDFFFTHLCKYRESWKLPIHFVGGVAYGFRDVIRELSGTYEFELGKILQKPMEGLIKYHSES
;
A
#
# COMPACT_ATOMS: atom_id res chain seq x y z
N MET A 1 -13.86 37.63 18.30
CA MET A 1 -13.12 37.38 17.05
C MET A 1 -12.56 35.96 17.10
N ARG A 2 -13.18 34.99 16.43
CA ARG A 2 -12.73 33.58 16.47
C ARG A 2 -11.65 33.42 15.40
N ILE A 3 -10.41 33.23 15.84
CA ILE A 3 -9.31 32.84 14.95
C ILE A 3 -9.29 31.31 14.96
N ASN A 4 -9.91 30.69 13.96
CA ASN A 4 -9.86 29.25 13.74
C ASN A 4 -8.65 28.93 12.84
N GLY A 5 -7.48 28.72 13.48
CA GLY A 5 -6.32 28.08 12.86
C GLY A 5 -5.90 26.89 13.72
N PRO A 6 -5.51 25.72 13.15
CA PRO A 6 -5.06 24.60 13.94
C PRO A 6 -3.68 24.90 14.54
N GLY A 7 -3.55 24.88 15.86
CA GLY A 7 -2.28 24.83 16.56
C GLY A 7 -1.91 26.00 17.47
N MET A 8 -2.84 26.89 17.87
CA MET A 8 -2.53 27.91 18.86
C MET A 8 -3.05 27.50 20.25
N ARG A 9 -2.15 27.31 21.22
CA ARG A 9 -2.47 27.29 22.64
C ARG A 9 -1.97 28.56 23.29
N ILE A 10 -2.84 29.23 24.03
CA ILE A 10 -2.48 30.36 24.87
C ILE A 10 -1.90 29.79 26.18
N THR A 11 -0.65 30.13 26.50
CA THR A 11 -0.04 29.79 27.78
C THR A 11 -0.63 30.69 28.91
N LEU A 12 -0.52 30.26 30.15
CA LEU A 12 -0.94 31.05 31.33
C LEU A 12 -0.22 32.42 31.43
N THR A 13 0.84 32.63 30.64
CA THR A 13 1.59 33.88 30.55
C THR A 13 1.19 34.77 29.37
N GLY A 14 0.12 34.40 28.61
CA GLY A 14 -0.35 35.20 27.47
C GLY A 14 0.46 35.07 26.16
N GLU A 15 1.50 34.28 26.14
CA GLU A 15 2.29 34.06 24.93
C GLU A 15 1.58 33.07 24.01
N ILE A 16 1.43 33.44 22.72
CA ILE A 16 0.92 32.56 21.66
C ILE A 16 2.09 31.69 21.20
N LYS A 17 2.22 30.49 21.75
CA LYS A 17 3.12 29.48 21.17
C LYS A 17 2.37 28.70 20.10
N CYS A 18 2.94 28.70 18.89
CA CYS A 18 2.52 27.77 17.85
C CYS A 18 2.92 26.34 18.30
N VAL A 19 1.99 25.62 18.91
CA VAL A 19 2.22 24.24 19.33
C VAL A 19 2.02 23.36 18.09
N ARG A 20 3.13 22.88 17.52
CA ARG A 20 3.05 21.88 16.45
C ARG A 20 2.37 20.62 17.00
N MET A 21 1.34 20.16 16.30
CA MET A 21 0.67 18.90 16.65
C MET A 21 1.60 17.72 16.36
N ASN A 22 1.59 16.75 17.26
CA ASN A 22 2.30 15.49 17.09
C ASN A 22 1.43 14.57 16.25
N ILE A 23 1.87 14.31 15.04
CA ILE A 23 1.12 13.56 14.03
C ILE A 23 1.67 12.15 13.94
N LEU A 24 0.82 11.16 14.16
CA LEU A 24 1.14 9.76 13.92
C LEU A 24 0.47 9.32 12.61
N ILE A 25 1.28 8.94 11.63
CA ILE A 25 0.82 8.48 10.32
C ILE A 25 1.05 6.98 10.22
N ALA A 26 0.06 6.25 9.71
CA ALA A 26 0.13 4.81 9.46
C ALA A 26 -0.18 4.49 8.00
N ASP A 27 0.63 3.61 7.42
CA ASP A 27 0.36 2.89 6.17
C ASP A 27 0.30 1.40 6.47
N SER A 28 -0.90 0.81 6.38
CA SER A 28 -1.15 -0.55 6.83
C SER A 28 -1.65 -1.45 5.71
N GLY A 29 -0.78 -2.38 5.31
CA GLY A 29 -1.20 -3.59 4.60
C GLY A 29 -1.67 -4.69 5.54
N SER A 30 -2.10 -5.82 4.98
CA SER A 30 -2.50 -7.00 5.76
C SER A 30 -1.33 -7.68 6.49
N THR A 31 -0.10 -7.45 6.06
CA THR A 31 1.11 -8.11 6.55
C THR A 31 1.91 -7.25 7.52
N LYS A 32 2.05 -5.98 7.19
CA LYS A 32 2.91 -5.02 7.87
C LYS A 32 2.24 -3.67 7.90
N CYS A 33 2.40 -2.95 8.99
CA CYS A 33 2.02 -1.55 9.14
C CYS A 33 3.26 -0.71 9.43
N GLU A 34 3.54 0.25 8.57
CA GLU A 34 4.58 1.26 8.81
C GLU A 34 3.95 2.48 9.49
N TRP A 35 4.53 2.88 10.60
CA TRP A 35 4.15 4.06 11.36
C TRP A 35 5.23 5.11 11.31
N CYS A 36 4.84 6.37 11.23
CA CYS A 36 5.75 7.51 11.39
C CYS A 36 5.14 8.55 12.32
N LEU A 37 5.78 8.78 13.44
CA LEU A 37 5.44 9.86 14.38
C LEU A 37 6.27 11.10 14.03
N LEU A 38 5.59 12.22 13.81
CA LEU A 38 6.18 13.54 13.59
C LEU A 38 6.04 14.35 14.89
N HIS A 39 7.18 14.82 15.43
CA HIS A 39 7.25 15.61 16.64
C HIS A 39 8.41 16.62 16.54
N ASP A 40 8.16 17.90 16.61
CA ASP A 40 9.17 18.97 16.61
C ASP A 40 10.28 18.80 15.58
N ASN A 41 9.94 18.61 14.32
CA ASN A 41 10.87 18.32 13.21
C ASN A 41 11.62 16.97 13.29
N LYS A 42 11.33 16.15 14.31
CA LYS A 42 11.88 14.79 14.43
C LYS A 42 10.88 13.77 13.88
N ARG A 43 11.42 12.67 13.37
CA ARG A 43 10.62 11.57 12.84
C ARG A 43 11.00 10.28 13.57
N LYS A 44 9.99 9.56 14.05
CA LYS A 44 10.18 8.22 14.62
C LYS A 44 9.42 7.23 13.78
N LYS A 45 10.12 6.35 13.06
CA LYS A 45 9.54 5.25 12.31
C LYS A 45 9.45 4.02 13.18
N VAL A 46 8.34 3.30 13.07
CA VAL A 46 8.08 2.02 13.77
C VAL A 46 7.36 1.12 12.80
N ASP A 47 7.73 -0.14 12.77
CA ASP A 47 7.04 -1.18 12.03
C ASP A 47 6.30 -2.08 13.01
N THR A 48 5.06 -2.44 12.70
CA THR A 48 4.27 -3.40 13.46
C THR A 48 3.70 -4.47 12.53
N GLN A 49 3.10 -5.49 13.12
CA GLN A 49 2.23 -6.40 12.38
C GLN A 49 1.19 -5.59 11.61
N GLY A 50 0.82 -6.08 10.41
CA GLY A 50 -0.22 -5.47 9.60
C GLY A 50 -1.59 -5.52 10.29
N ILE A 51 -2.33 -4.44 10.15
CA ILE A 51 -3.67 -4.30 10.72
C ILE A 51 -4.67 -4.33 9.56
N SER A 52 -5.41 -5.44 9.47
CA SER A 52 -6.47 -5.58 8.50
C SER A 52 -7.77 -5.99 9.19
N PRO A 53 -8.84 -5.21 9.05
CA PRO A 53 -10.15 -5.54 9.59
C PRO A 53 -10.78 -6.86 9.07
N TYR A 54 -10.20 -7.45 8.03
CA TYR A 54 -10.62 -8.77 7.56
C TYR A 54 -10.08 -9.92 8.43
N PHE A 55 -9.02 -9.67 9.21
CA PHE A 55 -8.32 -10.69 9.98
C PHE A 55 -8.25 -10.37 11.48
N LEU A 56 -8.44 -9.11 11.86
CA LEU A 56 -8.38 -8.63 13.24
C LEU A 56 -9.67 -7.91 13.59
N ASP A 57 -10.22 -8.24 14.74
CA ASP A 57 -11.28 -7.47 15.38
C ASP A 57 -10.72 -6.26 16.15
N ALA A 58 -11.59 -5.51 16.83
CA ALA A 58 -11.18 -4.31 17.57
C ALA A 58 -10.19 -4.61 18.71
N GLU A 59 -10.31 -5.78 19.33
CA GLU A 59 -9.42 -6.20 20.43
C GLU A 59 -8.05 -6.59 19.89
N GLY A 60 -7.99 -7.35 18.79
CA GLY A 60 -6.77 -7.70 18.08
C GLY A 60 -6.01 -6.46 17.59
N VAL A 61 -6.71 -5.49 17.01
CA VAL A 61 -6.10 -4.20 16.63
C VAL A 61 -5.55 -3.47 17.84
N ALA A 62 -6.34 -3.35 18.93
CA ALA A 62 -5.88 -2.68 20.14
C ALA A 62 -4.68 -3.40 20.78
N ASN A 63 -4.63 -4.72 20.69
CA ASN A 63 -3.49 -5.51 21.21
C ASN A 63 -2.19 -5.19 20.43
N VAL A 64 -2.21 -5.21 19.09
CA VAL A 64 -1.05 -4.81 18.27
C VAL A 64 -0.58 -3.40 18.64
N LEU A 65 -1.50 -2.46 18.76
CA LEU A 65 -1.15 -1.09 19.13
C LEU A 65 -0.54 -0.99 20.54
N LYS A 66 -1.02 -1.79 21.51
CA LYS A 66 -0.54 -1.78 22.91
C LYS A 66 0.83 -2.45 23.03
N THR A 67 1.04 -3.56 22.34
CA THR A 67 2.24 -4.40 22.51
C THR A 67 3.40 -4.00 21.61
N GLU A 68 3.12 -3.53 20.38
CA GLU A 68 4.16 -3.24 19.42
C GLU A 68 4.39 -1.73 19.21
N LEU A 69 3.33 -0.93 19.06
CA LEU A 69 3.45 0.49 18.73
C LEU A 69 3.70 1.35 19.98
N LYS A 70 2.82 1.25 20.99
CA LYS A 70 2.85 2.14 22.16
C LYS A 70 4.18 2.13 22.90
N PRO A 71 4.84 0.98 23.15
CA PRO A 71 6.16 0.96 23.78
C PRO A 71 7.23 1.66 22.96
N ALA A 72 7.18 1.50 21.63
CA ALA A 72 8.16 2.08 20.71
C ALA A 72 8.10 3.61 20.62
N ILE A 73 6.94 4.21 20.93
CA ILE A 73 6.71 5.66 20.91
C ILE A 73 6.39 6.25 22.29
N ALA A 74 6.58 5.51 23.39
CA ALA A 74 6.14 5.87 24.75
C ALA A 74 6.62 7.26 25.24
N LYS A 75 7.77 7.73 24.76
CA LYS A 75 8.36 9.03 25.11
C LYS A 75 7.77 10.20 24.32
N TRP A 76 6.88 9.94 23.39
CA TRP A 76 6.39 10.92 22.42
C TRP A 76 4.88 11.07 22.55
N PRO A 77 4.35 12.29 22.77
CA PRO A 77 2.91 12.51 22.77
C PRO A 77 2.33 12.33 21.35
N VAL A 78 1.05 11.97 21.27
CA VAL A 78 0.29 11.85 20.02
C VAL A 78 -0.97 12.69 20.13
N ASP A 79 -1.16 13.66 19.24
CA ASP A 79 -2.34 14.52 19.20
C ASP A 79 -3.35 14.06 18.15
N VAL A 80 -2.84 13.60 16.99
CA VAL A 80 -3.66 13.13 15.89
C VAL A 80 -3.05 11.90 15.23
N VAL A 81 -3.92 10.97 14.82
CA VAL A 81 -3.55 9.77 14.04
C VAL A 81 -4.22 9.83 12.67
N TYR A 82 -3.44 9.70 11.62
CA TYR A 82 -3.90 9.44 10.26
C TYR A 82 -3.54 8.01 9.88
N TYR A 83 -4.55 7.17 9.79
CA TYR A 83 -4.41 5.76 9.48
C TYR A 83 -4.96 5.47 8.09
N TYR A 84 -4.12 4.90 7.23
CA TYR A 84 -4.42 4.45 5.89
C TYR A 84 -4.24 2.94 5.81
N GLY A 85 -5.33 2.19 5.65
CA GLY A 85 -5.21 0.74 5.75
C GLY A 85 -6.13 -0.05 4.85
N THR A 86 -5.62 -1.20 4.40
CA THR A 86 -6.40 -2.17 3.65
C THR A 86 -7.66 -2.57 4.42
N GLY A 87 -8.78 -2.78 3.71
CA GLY A 87 -10.06 -3.13 4.31
C GLY A 87 -10.82 -1.97 4.97
N CYS A 88 -10.23 -0.77 5.06
CA CYS A 88 -10.86 0.42 5.63
C CYS A 88 -11.69 1.23 4.62
N LYS A 89 -12.09 0.65 3.49
CA LYS A 89 -13.10 1.23 2.60
C LYS A 89 -14.51 1.17 3.22
N ASP A 90 -14.81 0.10 3.97
CA ASP A 90 -16.08 -0.04 4.69
C ASP A 90 -16.10 0.87 5.93
N PRO A 91 -17.14 1.73 6.10
CA PRO A 91 -17.30 2.59 7.27
C PRO A 91 -17.36 1.85 8.61
N LYS A 92 -17.82 0.59 8.64
CA LYS A 92 -17.82 -0.25 9.85
C LYS A 92 -16.38 -0.55 10.28
N ASN A 93 -15.54 -0.94 9.33
CA ASN A 93 -14.13 -1.22 9.54
C ASN A 93 -13.36 0.03 9.99
N GLN A 94 -13.64 1.19 9.35
CA GLN A 94 -13.06 2.47 9.79
C GLN A 94 -13.40 2.77 11.26
N LYS A 95 -14.67 2.65 11.64
CA LYS A 95 -15.11 2.88 13.02
C LYS A 95 -14.46 1.91 13.99
N MET A 96 -14.30 0.65 13.62
CA MET A 96 -13.67 -0.38 14.43
C MET A 96 -12.21 -0.04 14.72
N VAL A 97 -11.41 0.26 13.70
CA VAL A 97 -9.99 0.67 13.83
C VAL A 97 -9.89 1.98 14.61
N GLN A 98 -10.76 2.95 14.32
CA GLN A 98 -10.80 4.23 15.04
C GLN A 98 -11.07 4.05 16.53
N LYS A 99 -11.99 3.15 16.91
CA LYS A 99 -12.27 2.79 18.29
C LYS A 99 -11.04 2.19 18.98
N ALA A 100 -10.37 1.24 18.33
CA ALA A 100 -9.15 0.61 18.84
C ALA A 100 -8.02 1.63 19.05
N ILE A 101 -7.80 2.54 18.10
CA ILE A 101 -6.81 3.62 18.22
C ILE A 101 -7.13 4.51 19.44
N ARG A 102 -8.37 4.95 19.61
CA ARG A 102 -8.78 5.80 20.75
C ARG A 102 -8.69 5.09 22.09
N GLN A 103 -8.89 3.78 22.14
CA GLN A 103 -8.72 2.96 23.35
C GLN A 103 -7.25 2.95 23.83
N VAL A 104 -6.30 2.92 22.89
CA VAL A 104 -4.87 2.87 23.20
C VAL A 104 -4.26 4.25 23.41
N PHE A 105 -4.77 5.25 22.70
CA PHE A 105 -4.39 6.66 22.77
C PHE A 105 -5.61 7.53 23.13
N PRO A 106 -5.95 7.65 24.43
CA PRO A 106 -7.11 8.44 24.87
C PRO A 106 -6.99 9.91 24.49
N GLY A 107 -8.10 10.50 24.02
CA GLY A 107 -8.15 11.91 23.62
C GLY A 107 -7.61 12.23 22.21
N VAL A 108 -7.01 11.26 21.52
CA VAL A 108 -6.45 11.47 20.17
C VAL A 108 -7.56 11.70 19.14
N LYS A 109 -7.31 12.58 18.17
CA LYS A 109 -8.12 12.66 16.95
C LYS A 109 -7.66 11.57 16.00
N ALA A 110 -8.51 10.59 15.73
CA ALA A 110 -8.19 9.49 14.82
C ALA A 110 -8.96 9.64 13.51
N HIS A 111 -8.22 9.73 12.40
CA HIS A 111 -8.72 9.71 11.03
C HIS A 111 -8.31 8.37 10.40
N VAL A 112 -9.29 7.56 10.03
CA VAL A 112 -9.08 6.23 9.46
C VAL A 112 -9.71 6.20 8.08
N THR A 113 -8.95 5.80 7.08
CA THR A 113 -9.42 5.61 5.71
C THR A 113 -8.66 4.46 5.03
N ASP A 114 -8.99 4.16 3.78
CA ASP A 114 -8.39 3.08 3.02
C ASP A 114 -6.97 3.41 2.50
N ASP A 115 -6.25 2.36 2.15
CA ASP A 115 -4.89 2.40 1.61
C ASP A 115 -4.81 3.14 0.26
N LEU A 116 -5.85 3.03 -0.58
CA LEU A 116 -5.90 3.72 -1.87
C LEU A 116 -5.96 5.24 -1.70
N THR A 117 -6.69 5.72 -0.69
CA THR A 117 -6.68 7.14 -0.31
C THR A 117 -5.29 7.57 0.13
N GLY A 118 -4.62 6.76 0.95
CA GLY A 118 -3.23 7.00 1.36
C GLY A 118 -2.28 7.07 0.17
N ALA A 119 -2.38 6.12 -0.76
CA ALA A 119 -1.61 6.11 -1.99
C ALA A 119 -1.83 7.38 -2.83
N ALA A 120 -3.09 7.78 -3.03
CA ALA A 120 -3.45 8.98 -3.79
C ALA A 120 -2.86 10.25 -3.16
N LEU A 121 -2.98 10.42 -1.84
CA LEU A 121 -2.40 11.56 -1.12
C LEU A 121 -0.87 11.57 -1.19
N SER A 122 -0.24 10.42 -1.06
CA SER A 122 1.21 10.25 -1.15
C SER A 122 1.75 10.63 -2.53
N LEU A 123 1.08 10.16 -3.58
CA LEU A 123 1.52 10.30 -4.97
C LEU A 123 1.16 11.66 -5.56
N CYS A 124 -0.09 12.04 -5.42
CA CYS A 124 -0.65 13.25 -6.07
C CYS A 124 -0.60 14.49 -5.16
N GLY A 125 -0.53 14.31 -3.83
CA GLY A 125 -0.61 15.43 -2.90
C GLY A 125 -1.96 16.15 -2.99
N ARG A 126 -1.97 17.36 -3.55
CA ARG A 126 -3.17 18.19 -3.77
C ARG A 126 -3.47 18.39 -5.26
N THR A 127 -2.77 17.67 -6.15
CA THR A 127 -2.95 17.78 -7.61
C THR A 127 -3.79 16.62 -8.14
N LYS A 128 -4.38 16.81 -9.32
CA LYS A 128 -5.11 15.76 -10.01
C LYS A 128 -4.13 14.74 -10.60
N GLY A 129 -4.52 13.46 -10.62
CA GLY A 129 -3.72 12.39 -11.20
C GLY A 129 -4.39 11.03 -11.08
N ILE A 130 -3.79 10.05 -11.73
CA ILE A 130 -4.12 8.63 -11.52
C ILE A 130 -3.15 8.07 -10.49
N ALA A 131 -3.66 7.45 -9.46
CA ALA A 131 -2.86 6.80 -8.43
C ALA A 131 -3.07 5.29 -8.46
N CYS A 132 -1.98 4.54 -8.53
CA CYS A 132 -1.97 3.08 -8.66
C CYS A 132 -1.18 2.45 -7.53
N ILE A 133 -1.73 1.39 -6.94
CA ILE A 133 -1.02 0.49 -6.03
C ILE A 133 -0.68 -0.78 -6.80
N LEU A 134 0.61 -1.15 -6.82
CA LEU A 134 1.09 -2.46 -7.27
C LEU A 134 1.99 -3.05 -6.19
N GLY A 135 1.38 -3.79 -5.28
CA GLY A 135 2.00 -4.48 -4.15
C GLY A 135 1.65 -5.97 -4.17
N THR A 136 1.28 -6.55 -3.02
CA THR A 136 0.72 -7.91 -2.94
C THR A 136 -0.55 -8.04 -3.78
N GLY A 137 -1.46 -7.06 -3.69
CA GLY A 137 -2.59 -6.87 -4.59
C GLY A 137 -2.42 -5.62 -5.44
N SER A 138 -3.42 -5.27 -6.26
CA SER A 138 -3.45 -4.06 -7.05
C SER A 138 -4.72 -3.25 -6.87
N ASN A 139 -4.62 -1.94 -7.07
CA ASN A 139 -5.76 -1.03 -7.10
C ASN A 139 -5.40 0.25 -7.83
N SER A 140 -6.40 0.99 -8.31
CA SER A 140 -6.18 2.27 -8.97
C SER A 140 -7.32 3.25 -8.75
N CYS A 141 -7.05 4.54 -8.87
CA CYS A 141 -8.09 5.57 -8.83
C CYS A 141 -7.71 6.81 -9.63
N TYR A 142 -8.73 7.53 -10.07
CA TYR A 142 -8.60 8.94 -10.42
C TYR A 142 -8.83 9.79 -9.17
N PHE A 143 -7.81 10.57 -8.83
CA PHE A 143 -7.83 11.53 -7.73
C PHE A 143 -8.01 12.95 -8.27
N ASP A 144 -9.00 13.69 -7.78
CA ASP A 144 -9.35 15.03 -8.28
C ASP A 144 -8.57 16.18 -7.61
N GLY A 145 -7.58 15.84 -6.78
CA GLY A 145 -6.81 16.77 -5.95
C GLY A 145 -7.36 16.93 -4.53
N LYS A 146 -8.54 16.38 -4.25
CA LYS A 146 -9.19 16.43 -2.92
C LYS A 146 -9.68 15.06 -2.46
N LYS A 147 -10.23 14.26 -3.37
CA LYS A 147 -10.81 12.94 -3.08
C LYS A 147 -10.66 12.00 -4.27
N ILE A 148 -10.85 10.73 -4.03
CA ILE A 148 -11.03 9.73 -5.09
C ILE A 148 -12.36 10.00 -5.79
N ALA A 149 -12.29 10.38 -7.07
CA ALA A 149 -13.45 10.67 -7.90
C ALA A 149 -13.93 9.45 -8.68
N LYS A 150 -12.98 8.55 -9.07
CA LYS A 150 -13.28 7.28 -9.75
C LYS A 150 -12.34 6.20 -9.21
N ASN A 151 -12.83 4.97 -9.12
CA ASN A 151 -12.03 3.81 -8.74
C ASN A 151 -12.38 2.63 -9.66
N SER A 152 -11.38 2.07 -10.34
CA SER A 152 -11.47 0.75 -10.93
C SER A 152 -11.17 -0.24 -9.82
N PRO A 153 -12.17 -1.00 -9.32
CA PRO A 153 -12.00 -1.75 -8.08
C PRO A 153 -10.97 -2.88 -8.23
N GLY A 154 -10.14 -3.05 -7.22
CA GLY A 154 -9.40 -4.29 -7.03
C GLY A 154 -10.38 -5.40 -6.63
N LEU A 155 -10.38 -6.50 -7.38
CA LEU A 155 -11.29 -7.63 -7.17
C LEU A 155 -10.66 -8.74 -6.33
N GLY A 156 -9.43 -8.52 -5.85
CA GLY A 156 -8.66 -9.50 -5.10
C GLY A 156 -8.01 -10.57 -5.99
N PHE A 157 -7.13 -11.36 -5.39
CA PHE A 157 -6.22 -12.28 -6.10
C PHE A 157 -6.90 -13.40 -6.90
N VAL A 158 -8.17 -13.69 -6.62
CA VAL A 158 -8.93 -14.72 -7.34
C VAL A 158 -9.51 -14.17 -8.65
N LEU A 159 -10.18 -13.01 -8.58
CA LEU A 159 -10.93 -12.45 -9.70
C LEU A 159 -10.21 -11.31 -10.45
N GLY A 160 -9.12 -10.78 -9.89
CA GLY A 160 -8.43 -9.61 -10.41
C GLY A 160 -7.02 -9.49 -9.87
N ASP A 161 -6.69 -8.31 -9.33
CA ASP A 161 -5.37 -7.90 -8.87
C ASP A 161 -4.32 -7.97 -9.98
N GLU A 162 -4.69 -7.69 -11.24
CA GLU A 162 -3.81 -7.67 -12.40
C GLU A 162 -2.55 -6.85 -12.09
N GLY A 163 -1.39 -7.30 -12.56
CA GLY A 163 -0.09 -6.65 -12.35
C GLY A 163 0.43 -6.69 -10.92
N SER A 164 -0.31 -7.25 -9.96
CA SER A 164 0.13 -7.37 -8.56
C SER A 164 1.12 -8.53 -8.36
N GLY A 165 1.74 -8.57 -7.18
CA GLY A 165 2.60 -9.69 -6.79
C GLY A 165 1.85 -11.02 -6.76
N ALA A 166 0.61 -11.05 -6.27
CA ALA A 166 -0.19 -12.28 -6.28
C ALA A 166 -0.53 -12.72 -7.71
N TYR A 167 -0.81 -11.78 -8.60
CA TYR A 167 -1.07 -12.07 -10.01
C TYR A 167 0.16 -12.62 -10.73
N LEU A 168 1.28 -11.92 -10.63
CA LEU A 168 2.55 -12.34 -11.23
C LEU A 168 3.06 -13.66 -10.66
N GLY A 169 3.00 -13.83 -9.34
CA GLY A 169 3.40 -15.07 -8.68
C GLY A 169 2.51 -16.25 -9.05
N LYS A 170 1.21 -16.04 -9.27
CA LYS A 170 0.30 -17.06 -9.84
C LYS A 170 0.76 -17.47 -11.24
N LYS A 171 1.17 -16.54 -12.10
CA LYS A 171 1.73 -16.84 -13.43
C LYS A 171 3.02 -17.66 -13.33
N VAL A 172 3.94 -17.31 -12.42
CA VAL A 172 5.15 -18.11 -12.16
C VAL A 172 4.79 -19.55 -11.80
N LEU A 173 3.86 -19.76 -10.87
CA LEU A 173 3.42 -21.10 -10.50
C LEU A 173 2.74 -21.85 -11.65
N GLN A 174 1.95 -21.18 -12.48
CA GLN A 174 1.35 -21.81 -13.67
C GLN A 174 2.41 -22.28 -14.64
N TYR A 175 3.43 -21.47 -14.95
CA TYR A 175 4.56 -21.85 -15.81
C TYR A 175 5.33 -23.05 -15.24
N TYR A 176 5.58 -23.07 -13.94
CA TYR A 176 6.23 -24.18 -13.27
C TYR A 176 5.38 -25.46 -13.30
N LEU A 177 4.13 -25.41 -12.86
CA LEU A 177 3.24 -26.57 -12.71
C LEU A 177 2.81 -27.20 -14.03
N TYR A 178 2.68 -26.38 -15.08
CA TYR A 178 2.37 -26.87 -16.43
C TYR A 178 3.62 -27.25 -17.24
N ASN A 179 4.80 -27.27 -16.61
CA ASN A 179 6.08 -27.56 -17.26
C ASN A 179 6.40 -26.64 -18.48
N THR A 180 5.99 -25.37 -18.37
CA THR A 180 6.24 -24.37 -19.42
C THR A 180 7.65 -23.79 -19.30
N PHE A 181 8.23 -23.71 -18.08
CA PHE A 181 9.63 -23.30 -17.91
C PHE A 181 10.58 -24.25 -18.62
N ASP A 182 11.63 -23.68 -19.23
CA ASP A 182 12.75 -24.47 -19.71
C ASP A 182 13.53 -25.12 -18.54
N GLU A 183 14.49 -25.96 -18.89
CA GLU A 183 15.25 -26.75 -17.90
C GLU A 183 16.03 -25.87 -16.90
N ASP A 184 16.60 -24.74 -17.37
CA ASP A 184 17.37 -23.84 -16.52
C ASP A 184 16.48 -23.14 -15.47
N LEU A 185 15.38 -22.57 -15.89
CA LEU A 185 14.42 -21.93 -14.97
C LEU A 185 13.77 -22.95 -14.04
N ARG A 186 13.48 -24.14 -14.52
CA ARG A 186 12.93 -25.21 -13.69
C ARG A 186 13.91 -25.62 -12.60
N TYR A 187 15.17 -25.86 -12.96
CA TYR A 187 16.22 -26.19 -11.98
C TYR A 187 16.38 -25.08 -10.92
N LYS A 188 16.40 -23.81 -11.36
CA LYS A 188 16.48 -22.66 -10.43
C LYS A 188 15.27 -22.58 -9.50
N PHE A 189 14.08 -22.87 -10.02
CA PHE A 189 12.85 -22.87 -9.20
C PHE A 189 12.88 -23.96 -8.15
N ASP A 190 13.20 -25.20 -8.53
CA ASP A 190 13.31 -26.36 -7.64
C ASP A 190 14.35 -26.11 -6.55
N ALA A 191 15.53 -25.60 -6.92
CA ALA A 191 16.60 -25.27 -5.98
C ALA A 191 16.20 -24.20 -4.96
N LYS A 192 15.39 -23.22 -5.38
CA LYS A 192 14.98 -22.10 -4.52
C LYS A 192 13.84 -22.44 -3.57
N TYR A 193 12.81 -23.11 -4.07
CA TYR A 193 11.57 -23.29 -3.31
C TYR A 193 11.40 -24.65 -2.70
N ALA A 194 12.11 -25.69 -3.19
CA ALA A 194 12.08 -27.06 -2.68
C ALA A 194 10.64 -27.56 -2.37
N THR A 195 9.68 -27.24 -3.26
CA THR A 195 8.24 -27.47 -3.07
C THR A 195 7.69 -28.43 -4.12
N ASN A 196 6.48 -28.89 -3.93
CA ASN A 196 5.78 -29.80 -4.84
C ASN A 196 4.33 -29.37 -5.06
N VAL A 197 3.66 -29.97 -6.05
CA VAL A 197 2.28 -29.65 -6.43
C VAL A 197 1.32 -29.67 -5.25
N ASN A 198 1.40 -30.70 -4.40
CA ASN A 198 0.47 -30.86 -3.27
C ASN A 198 0.65 -29.76 -2.23
N GLU A 199 1.88 -29.39 -1.92
CA GLU A 199 2.20 -28.32 -0.98
C GLU A 199 1.77 -26.94 -1.50
N ILE A 200 1.97 -26.69 -2.81
CA ILE A 200 1.51 -25.47 -3.46
C ILE A 200 -0.02 -25.37 -3.37
N LEU A 201 -0.74 -26.44 -3.75
CA LEU A 201 -2.20 -26.46 -3.71
C LEU A 201 -2.73 -26.32 -2.27
N GLU A 202 -2.10 -26.98 -1.30
CA GLU A 202 -2.45 -26.80 0.11
C GLU A 202 -2.26 -25.34 0.57
N SER A 203 -1.15 -24.71 0.18
CA SER A 203 -0.84 -23.34 0.57
C SER A 203 -1.81 -22.33 -0.06
N VAL A 204 -2.27 -22.58 -1.29
CA VAL A 204 -3.20 -21.69 -2.01
C VAL A 204 -4.65 -21.87 -1.51
N TYR A 205 -5.09 -23.13 -1.25
CA TYR A 205 -6.50 -23.42 -1.02
C TYR A 205 -6.89 -23.66 0.43
N LYS A 206 -5.92 -23.97 1.31
CA LYS A 206 -6.22 -24.36 2.70
C LYS A 206 -5.53 -23.48 3.75
N ARG A 207 -4.33 -22.93 3.44
CA ARG A 207 -3.59 -22.11 4.41
C ARG A 207 -4.05 -20.64 4.41
N PRO A 208 -3.86 -19.90 5.50
CA PRO A 208 -4.21 -18.48 5.56
C PRO A 208 -3.28 -17.65 4.65
N LEU A 209 -3.78 -16.49 4.20
CA LEU A 209 -3.05 -15.50 3.40
C LEU A 209 -2.51 -16.02 2.05
N PRO A 210 -3.33 -16.72 1.22
CA PRO A 210 -2.87 -17.28 -0.05
C PRO A 210 -2.35 -16.22 -1.03
N ASN A 211 -2.91 -15.02 -1.02
CA ASN A 211 -2.43 -13.89 -1.80
C ASN A 211 -0.96 -13.52 -1.49
N ARG A 212 -0.59 -13.58 -0.21
CA ARG A 212 0.79 -13.35 0.23
C ARG A 212 1.72 -14.47 -0.23
N TYR A 213 1.26 -15.72 -0.11
CA TYR A 213 1.99 -16.88 -0.60
C TYR A 213 2.25 -16.76 -2.10
N LEU A 214 1.22 -16.46 -2.90
CA LEU A 214 1.37 -16.23 -4.32
C LEU A 214 2.37 -15.09 -4.60
N ALA A 215 2.23 -13.95 -3.94
CA ALA A 215 3.11 -12.80 -4.15
C ALA A 215 4.58 -13.08 -3.83
N SER A 216 4.90 -14.06 -2.98
CA SER A 216 6.28 -14.42 -2.66
C SER A 216 7.08 -14.92 -3.88
N PHE A 217 6.41 -15.48 -4.89
CA PHE A 217 7.02 -15.97 -6.11
C PHE A 217 7.47 -14.86 -7.08
N THR A 218 7.08 -13.60 -6.86
CA THR A 218 7.64 -12.48 -7.65
C THR A 218 9.13 -12.30 -7.48
N MET A 219 9.71 -12.78 -6.38
CA MET A 219 11.17 -12.77 -6.20
C MET A 219 11.89 -13.64 -7.23
N PHE A 220 11.24 -14.70 -7.71
CA PHE A 220 11.79 -15.51 -8.81
C PHE A 220 11.92 -14.70 -10.10
N LEU A 221 10.96 -13.83 -10.38
CA LEU A 221 11.02 -12.92 -11.53
C LEU A 221 12.18 -11.92 -11.38
N VAL A 222 12.33 -11.33 -10.19
CA VAL A 222 13.40 -10.34 -9.92
C VAL A 222 14.78 -10.96 -10.10
N GLU A 223 14.98 -12.19 -9.65
CA GLU A 223 16.29 -12.88 -9.67
C GLU A 223 16.66 -13.45 -11.06
N ASN A 224 15.67 -13.63 -11.94
CA ASN A 224 15.88 -14.22 -13.26
C ASN A 224 15.56 -13.23 -14.39
N ARG A 225 15.66 -11.90 -14.12
CA ARG A 225 15.54 -10.87 -15.15
C ARG A 225 16.49 -11.11 -16.31
N GLY A 226 16.07 -10.75 -17.50
CA GLY A 226 16.79 -10.98 -18.77
C GLY A 226 16.50 -12.33 -19.43
N HIS A 227 15.81 -13.25 -18.75
CA HIS A 227 15.32 -14.47 -19.38
C HIS A 227 13.97 -14.20 -20.07
N TYR A 228 13.82 -14.54 -21.36
CA TYR A 228 12.66 -14.17 -22.16
C TYR A 228 11.31 -14.59 -21.54
N MET A 229 11.21 -15.80 -20.94
CA MET A 229 9.99 -16.26 -20.29
C MET A 229 9.64 -15.41 -19.07
N ILE A 230 10.64 -14.93 -18.34
CA ILE A 230 10.48 -14.08 -17.17
C ILE A 230 10.01 -12.69 -17.57
N GLU A 231 10.66 -12.12 -18.61
CA GLU A 231 10.26 -10.81 -19.14
C GLU A 231 8.82 -10.86 -19.68
N ASN A 232 8.43 -11.91 -20.39
CA ASN A 232 7.05 -12.10 -20.87
C ASN A 232 6.05 -12.14 -19.71
N ILE A 233 6.34 -12.87 -18.63
CA ILE A 233 5.44 -12.92 -17.46
C ILE A 233 5.25 -11.53 -16.85
N ILE A 234 6.33 -10.75 -16.75
CA ILE A 234 6.30 -9.42 -16.16
C ILE A 234 5.54 -8.45 -17.07
N GLU A 235 5.89 -8.44 -18.37
CA GLU A 235 5.29 -7.53 -19.36
C GLU A 235 3.80 -7.81 -19.52
N ASP A 236 3.42 -9.06 -19.77
CA ASP A 236 2.01 -9.47 -19.91
C ASP A 236 1.21 -9.12 -18.67
N GLY A 237 1.74 -9.46 -17.49
CA GLY A 237 1.03 -9.21 -16.25
C GLY A 237 0.85 -7.73 -15.93
N LEU A 238 1.83 -6.89 -16.21
CA LEU A 238 1.71 -5.44 -16.06
C LEU A 238 0.84 -4.83 -17.16
N ASN A 239 0.93 -5.33 -18.39
CA ASN A 239 0.05 -4.92 -19.50
C ASN A 239 -1.42 -5.21 -19.19
N ASP A 240 -1.72 -6.35 -18.57
CA ASP A 240 -3.08 -6.65 -18.08
C ASP A 240 -3.61 -5.58 -17.11
N PHE A 241 -2.74 -5.04 -16.23
CA PHE A 241 -3.12 -3.93 -15.36
C PHE A 241 -3.39 -2.63 -16.15
N PHE A 242 -2.54 -2.29 -17.09
CA PHE A 242 -2.72 -1.11 -17.95
C PHE A 242 -4.05 -1.18 -18.70
N PHE A 243 -4.31 -2.30 -19.37
CA PHE A 243 -5.53 -2.50 -20.14
C PHE A 243 -6.78 -2.52 -19.27
N THR A 244 -6.75 -3.29 -18.17
CA THR A 244 -7.93 -3.51 -17.32
C THR A 244 -8.28 -2.29 -16.47
N HIS A 245 -7.29 -1.55 -15.98
CA HIS A 245 -7.50 -0.46 -15.04
C HIS A 245 -7.26 0.92 -15.65
N LEU A 246 -6.09 1.15 -16.26
CA LEU A 246 -5.71 2.50 -16.70
C LEU A 246 -6.49 2.97 -17.92
N CYS A 247 -6.74 2.10 -18.88
CA CYS A 247 -7.56 2.42 -20.06
C CYS A 247 -9.03 2.72 -19.73
N LYS A 248 -9.50 2.41 -18.53
CA LYS A 248 -10.88 2.74 -18.07
C LYS A 248 -11.04 4.20 -17.66
N TYR A 249 -9.95 4.90 -17.36
CA TYR A 249 -10.01 6.32 -17.01
C TYR A 249 -9.72 7.18 -18.24
N ARG A 250 -10.68 8.03 -18.65
CA ARG A 250 -10.44 9.05 -19.69
C ARG A 250 -9.34 10.03 -19.27
N GLU A 251 -9.14 10.17 -17.99
CA GLU A 251 -8.15 11.04 -17.36
C GLU A 251 -6.71 10.51 -17.54
N SER A 252 -6.51 9.21 -17.78
CA SER A 252 -5.19 8.61 -18.01
C SER A 252 -4.45 9.19 -19.23
N TRP A 253 -5.19 9.65 -20.23
CA TRP A 253 -4.62 10.31 -21.43
C TRP A 253 -4.33 11.80 -21.25
N LYS A 254 -4.60 12.39 -20.07
CA LYS A 254 -4.49 13.84 -19.84
C LYS A 254 -3.77 14.20 -18.56
N LEU A 255 -3.58 13.25 -17.68
CA LEU A 255 -3.03 13.47 -16.34
C LEU A 255 -1.94 12.44 -16.05
N PRO A 256 -0.93 12.81 -15.24
CA PRO A 256 0.14 11.89 -14.89
C PRO A 256 -0.40 10.68 -14.12
N ILE A 257 0.14 9.51 -14.45
CA ILE A 257 -0.14 8.24 -13.78
C ILE A 257 1.01 7.94 -12.83
N HIS A 258 0.68 7.77 -11.57
CA HIS A 258 1.63 7.54 -10.51
C HIS A 258 1.45 6.13 -9.93
N PHE A 259 2.54 5.53 -9.49
CA PHE A 259 2.55 4.18 -8.93
C PHE A 259 3.20 4.15 -7.55
N VAL A 260 2.69 3.26 -6.67
CA VAL A 260 3.33 2.94 -5.39
C VAL A 260 3.22 1.44 -5.12
N GLY A 261 4.26 0.89 -4.51
CA GLY A 261 4.32 -0.51 -4.09
C GLY A 261 5.58 -1.22 -4.52
N GLY A 262 5.84 -2.38 -3.91
CA GLY A 262 7.04 -3.16 -4.15
C GLY A 262 7.17 -3.65 -5.58
N VAL A 263 6.06 -4.10 -6.19
CA VAL A 263 6.02 -4.56 -7.58
C VAL A 263 6.23 -3.39 -8.54
N ALA A 264 5.51 -2.27 -8.32
CA ALA A 264 5.71 -1.07 -9.13
C ALA A 264 7.16 -0.60 -9.13
N TYR A 265 7.79 -0.59 -7.99
CA TYR A 265 9.17 -0.14 -7.86
C TYR A 265 10.18 -1.15 -8.43
N GLY A 266 9.93 -2.45 -8.25
CA GLY A 266 10.77 -3.53 -8.75
C GLY A 266 10.81 -3.60 -10.27
N PHE A 267 9.66 -3.39 -10.91
CA PHE A 267 9.50 -3.47 -12.38
C PHE A 267 9.22 -2.10 -13.01
N ARG A 268 9.79 -1.04 -12.44
CA ARG A 268 9.60 0.34 -12.90
C ARG A 268 10.10 0.62 -14.32
N ASP A 269 11.04 -0.17 -14.80
CA ASP A 269 11.53 -0.15 -16.17
C ASP A 269 10.43 -0.59 -17.15
N VAL A 270 9.79 -1.72 -16.90
CA VAL A 270 8.67 -2.23 -17.72
C VAL A 270 7.46 -1.30 -17.64
N ILE A 271 7.14 -0.75 -16.45
CA ILE A 271 6.08 0.26 -16.33
C ILE A 271 6.38 1.49 -17.20
N ARG A 272 7.65 1.92 -17.31
CA ARG A 272 8.04 3.05 -18.15
C ARG A 272 7.86 2.73 -19.64
N GLU A 273 8.26 1.54 -20.06
CA GLU A 273 8.10 1.08 -21.43
C GLU A 273 6.62 0.99 -21.81
N LEU A 274 5.80 0.35 -21.00
CA LEU A 274 4.35 0.29 -21.21
C LEU A 274 3.70 1.67 -21.22
N SER A 275 4.11 2.58 -20.31
CA SER A 275 3.58 3.95 -20.32
C SER A 275 3.87 4.65 -21.65
N GLY A 276 5.05 4.44 -22.23
CA GLY A 276 5.40 4.93 -23.57
C GLY A 276 4.53 4.31 -24.65
N THR A 277 4.33 2.99 -24.61
CA THR A 277 3.49 2.24 -25.60
C THR A 277 2.03 2.71 -25.58
N TYR A 278 1.48 3.02 -24.40
CA TYR A 278 0.11 3.54 -24.26
C TYR A 278 0.01 5.06 -24.42
N GLU A 279 1.12 5.76 -24.67
CA GLU A 279 1.18 7.23 -24.73
C GLU A 279 0.67 7.90 -23.44
N PHE A 280 0.88 7.26 -22.28
CA PHE A 280 0.51 7.80 -20.98
C PHE A 280 1.66 8.63 -20.39
N GLU A 281 1.32 9.75 -19.76
CA GLU A 281 2.26 10.53 -18.97
C GLU A 281 2.62 9.78 -17.68
N LEU A 282 3.85 9.26 -17.58
CA LEU A 282 4.33 8.61 -16.38
C LEU A 282 4.76 9.65 -15.33
N GLY A 283 4.12 9.58 -14.17
CA GLY A 283 4.46 10.40 -13.01
C GLY A 283 5.48 9.74 -12.08
N LYS A 284 5.20 9.75 -10.77
CA LYS A 284 6.08 9.17 -9.74
C LYS A 284 5.92 7.66 -9.65
N ILE A 285 7.02 6.95 -9.37
CA ILE A 285 7.00 5.56 -8.92
C ILE A 285 7.68 5.50 -7.56
N LEU A 286 6.92 5.14 -6.51
CA LEU A 286 7.41 5.05 -5.14
C LEU A 286 7.37 3.61 -4.65
N GLN A 287 8.38 3.21 -3.88
CA GLN A 287 8.35 1.89 -3.24
C GLN A 287 7.34 1.82 -2.09
N LYS A 288 7.19 2.92 -1.34
CA LYS A 288 6.31 3.04 -0.18
C LYS A 288 5.63 4.40 -0.14
N PRO A 289 4.41 4.52 0.39
CA PRO A 289 3.69 5.79 0.42
C PRO A 289 4.13 6.73 1.55
N MET A 290 4.81 6.25 2.59
CA MET A 290 5.06 6.97 3.84
C MET A 290 5.70 8.34 3.65
N GLU A 291 6.75 8.48 2.82
CA GLU A 291 7.41 9.77 2.61
C GLU A 291 6.49 10.81 1.96
N GLY A 292 5.64 10.38 1.02
CA GLY A 292 4.63 11.24 0.41
C GLY A 292 3.54 11.66 1.41
N LEU A 293 3.11 10.74 2.28
CA LEU A 293 2.14 11.02 3.35
C LEU A 293 2.71 12.00 4.37
N ILE A 294 3.98 11.82 4.76
CA ILE A 294 4.69 12.77 5.64
C ILE A 294 4.68 14.16 5.02
N LYS A 295 5.06 14.28 3.75
CA LYS A 295 5.05 15.55 3.03
C LYS A 295 3.65 16.18 3.04
N TYR A 296 2.62 15.41 2.68
CA TYR A 296 1.24 15.88 2.63
C TYR A 296 0.76 16.44 3.98
N HIS A 297 1.03 15.73 5.07
CA HIS A 297 0.59 16.14 6.43
C HIS A 297 1.48 17.22 7.07
N SER A 298 2.71 17.40 6.60
CA SER A 298 3.59 18.48 7.10
C SER A 298 3.29 19.83 6.45
N GLU A 299 2.66 19.84 5.27
CA GLU A 299 2.26 21.04 4.52
C GLU A 299 0.80 21.48 4.80
N SER A 300 0.13 20.82 5.77
CA SER A 300 -1.31 20.99 6.06
C SER A 300 -1.56 21.95 7.21
#